data_6b83da89dde2a53f1676706e267ba5e9
#
_entry.id   6b83da89dde2a53f1676706e267ba5e9
#
_cell.length_a   1.000
_cell.length_b   1.000
_cell.length_c   1.000
_cell.angle_alpha   90.00
_cell.angle_beta   90.00
_cell.angle_gamma   90.00
#
_symmetry.space_group_name_H-M   'P 1'
#
loop_
_entity.id
_entity.type
_entity.pdbx_description
1 polymer ?
#
loop_
_entity_poly.entity_id
_entity_poly.type
_entity_poly.pdbx_seq_one_letter_code
_entity_poly.pdbx_strand_id
1 'polypeptide(L)'
;MQFLVANDNGNAEQDLVINGRRISAPNVFARVGKLVNLDELNPEYVLKHIHDNLIVAVDGGICYVGAYALTSGQRCRSIAVGVDNDKVSSDIVYVNTLAHIAGEAVAACYRESGAVPDTGDVLKVYVDMATAIPVSYYTKERAEAFAEKFMCKQHTVTVYVGAKEYVVFLQFDFVKAIPEGVTAAHAFMHRPALIHQEKNLSAETFRTLRILHIAIGEGTTEFPITTGISFKPDFITGTHNGNGHAIERVLEAFKKDFGLRSITRQDFSRYVRDVSHKYHDAAMTYFMPALEDEAEEILTMAEQVISRANNDVDVVAVYGGGSILMRQALEKRLAAFCGRAKIALAYIDDPNDAVFLEAEGLNAFISSPLFQLLKEKARSGEKG
;
A
#
# COMPACT_ATOMS: atom_id res chain seq x y z
N MET A 1 -8.16 20.16 -12.11
CA MET A 1 -7.49 18.92 -12.57
C MET A 1 -8.39 17.74 -12.26
N GLN A 2 -8.33 16.66 -13.06
CA GLN A 2 -9.00 15.39 -12.75
C GLN A 2 -7.94 14.35 -12.45
N PHE A 3 -8.06 13.67 -11.29
CA PHE A 3 -7.14 12.60 -10.90
C PHE A 3 -7.88 11.27 -10.75
N LEU A 4 -7.30 10.23 -11.34
CA LEU A 4 -7.61 8.84 -11.06
C LEU A 4 -6.57 8.32 -10.07
N VAL A 5 -7.00 7.94 -8.89
CA VAL A 5 -6.12 7.56 -7.79
C VAL A 5 -6.39 6.11 -7.38
N ALA A 6 -5.42 5.26 -7.61
CA ALA A 6 -5.36 3.95 -6.98
C ALA A 6 -4.51 4.07 -5.70
N ASN A 7 -5.04 3.63 -4.58
CA ASN A 7 -4.42 3.87 -3.28
C ASN A 7 -4.41 2.59 -2.43
N ASP A 8 -3.26 1.94 -2.40
CA ASP A 8 -2.99 0.84 -1.48
C ASP A 8 -2.33 1.37 -0.20
N ASN A 9 -3.05 1.27 0.91
CA ASN A 9 -2.60 1.76 2.20
C ASN A 9 -2.00 0.63 3.04
N GLY A 10 -0.74 0.27 2.80
CA GLY A 10 -0.01 -0.67 3.62
C GLY A 10 0.29 -0.15 5.04
N ASN A 11 0.66 -1.05 5.97
CA ASN A 11 1.00 -0.67 7.35
C ASN A 11 2.34 0.08 7.42
N ALA A 12 3.29 -0.23 6.56
CA ALA A 12 4.58 0.44 6.49
C ALA A 12 4.64 1.51 5.42
N GLU A 13 4.12 1.19 4.24
CA GLU A 13 4.22 2.00 3.03
C GLU A 13 2.82 2.21 2.45
N GLN A 14 2.63 3.34 1.80
CA GLN A 14 1.48 3.66 0.99
C GLN A 14 1.93 3.66 -0.47
N ASP A 15 1.31 2.81 -1.27
CA ASP A 15 1.59 2.68 -2.69
C ASP A 15 0.42 3.26 -3.48
N LEU A 16 0.71 4.31 -4.26
CA LEU A 16 -0.29 5.00 -5.06
C LEU A 16 0.04 4.91 -6.55
N VAL A 17 -1.02 4.88 -7.36
CA VAL A 17 -0.92 5.18 -8.79
C VAL A 17 -1.85 6.34 -9.07
N ILE A 18 -1.29 7.52 -9.37
CA ILE A 18 -2.04 8.74 -9.69
C ILE A 18 -1.87 9.05 -11.17
N ASN A 19 -2.94 8.97 -11.94
CA ASN A 19 -2.91 9.14 -13.41
C ASN A 19 -1.80 8.31 -14.08
N GLY A 20 -1.60 7.06 -13.64
CA GLY A 20 -0.59 6.15 -14.16
C GLY A 20 0.82 6.33 -13.58
N ARG A 21 1.05 7.31 -12.72
CA ARG A 21 2.33 7.53 -12.04
C ARG A 21 2.38 6.77 -10.72
N ARG A 22 3.36 5.90 -10.57
CA ARG A 22 3.62 5.15 -9.32
C ARG A 22 4.32 6.02 -8.28
N ILE A 23 3.86 5.96 -7.05
CA ILE A 23 4.40 6.65 -5.88
C ILE A 23 4.39 5.63 -4.74
N SER A 24 5.55 5.40 -4.10
CA SER A 24 5.65 4.64 -2.86
C SER A 24 6.25 5.53 -1.78
N ALA A 25 5.63 5.56 -0.62
CA ALA A 25 6.09 6.40 0.48
C ALA A 25 5.81 5.74 1.83
N PRO A 26 6.65 5.98 2.86
CA PRO A 26 6.38 5.51 4.21
C PRO A 26 5.02 6.02 4.71
N ASN A 27 4.18 5.09 5.21
CA ASN A 27 2.84 5.43 5.70
C ASN A 27 2.89 5.96 7.14
N VAL A 28 3.50 7.12 7.29
CA VAL A 28 3.73 7.80 8.57
C VAL A 28 3.53 9.30 8.45
N PHE A 29 3.19 9.95 9.55
CA PHE A 29 3.25 11.41 9.64
C PHE A 29 3.66 11.88 11.06
N ALA A 30 4.17 13.10 11.15
CA ALA A 30 4.45 13.78 12.41
C ALA A 30 3.70 15.13 12.45
N ARG A 31 2.92 15.38 13.51
CA ARG A 31 2.30 16.69 13.73
C ARG A 31 3.32 17.63 14.37
N VAL A 32 3.42 18.84 13.82
CA VAL A 32 4.34 19.87 14.34
C VAL A 32 3.56 21.15 14.69
N GLY A 33 4.03 21.82 15.75
CA GLY A 33 3.40 23.07 16.20
C GLY A 33 3.84 24.29 15.40
N LYS A 34 4.99 24.21 14.72
CA LYS A 34 5.60 25.32 13.97
C LYS A 34 6.49 24.80 12.87
N LEU A 35 6.44 25.44 11.73
CA LEU A 35 7.40 25.23 10.63
C LEU A 35 8.74 25.89 10.98
N VAL A 36 9.83 25.21 10.64
CA VAL A 36 11.19 25.72 10.84
C VAL A 36 12.00 25.52 9.55
N ASN A 37 12.84 26.50 9.23
CA ASN A 37 13.86 26.42 8.16
C ASN A 37 13.33 26.12 6.75
N LEU A 38 12.10 26.51 6.41
CA LEU A 38 11.56 26.32 5.08
C LEU A 38 12.29 27.12 3.99
N ASP A 39 12.88 28.26 4.37
CA ASP A 39 13.61 29.15 3.45
C ASP A 39 14.90 28.50 2.92
N GLU A 40 15.42 27.49 3.62
CA GLU A 40 16.62 26.75 3.22
C GLU A 40 16.33 25.69 2.13
N LEU A 41 15.06 25.33 1.92
CA LEU A 41 14.67 24.33 0.94
C LEU A 41 14.50 24.94 -0.46
N ASN A 42 15.25 24.42 -1.44
CA ASN A 42 15.11 24.81 -2.82
C ASN A 42 13.76 24.33 -3.39
N PRO A 43 12.86 25.23 -3.84
CA PRO A 43 11.53 24.85 -4.31
C PRO A 43 11.55 23.88 -5.51
N GLU A 44 12.48 24.04 -6.47
CA GLU A 44 12.56 23.11 -7.61
C GLU A 44 12.98 21.72 -7.18
N TYR A 45 13.91 21.60 -6.23
CA TYR A 45 14.31 20.32 -5.69
C TYR A 45 13.12 19.64 -4.96
N VAL A 46 12.41 20.40 -4.12
CA VAL A 46 11.21 19.90 -3.42
C VAL A 46 10.17 19.41 -4.42
N LEU A 47 9.88 20.18 -5.48
CA LEU A 47 8.89 19.81 -6.50
C LEU A 47 9.27 18.56 -7.30
N LYS A 48 10.56 18.37 -7.59
CA LYS A 48 11.06 17.16 -8.27
C LYS A 48 10.97 15.91 -7.39
N HIS A 49 11.06 16.09 -6.06
CA HIS A 49 11.07 15.03 -5.06
C HIS A 49 9.95 15.26 -4.03
N ILE A 50 8.77 15.67 -4.50
CA ILE A 50 7.69 16.14 -3.63
C ILE A 50 7.25 15.09 -2.61
N HIS A 51 7.16 13.82 -3.01
CA HIS A 51 6.70 12.74 -2.16
C HIS A 51 7.70 12.36 -1.05
N ASP A 52 8.97 12.72 -1.21
CA ASP A 52 10.02 12.56 -0.18
C ASP A 52 10.12 13.78 0.73
N ASN A 53 9.56 14.93 0.32
CA ASN A 53 9.69 16.23 1.00
C ASN A 53 8.33 16.84 1.38
N LEU A 54 7.34 16.00 1.66
CA LEU A 54 5.98 16.46 1.93
C LEU A 54 5.83 17.11 3.30
N ILE A 55 5.51 18.39 3.26
CA ILE A 55 5.08 19.22 4.39
C ILE A 55 3.73 19.80 4.04
N VAL A 56 2.70 19.51 4.83
CA VAL A 56 1.34 19.94 4.54
C VAL A 56 0.63 20.47 5.78
N ALA A 57 -0.38 21.32 5.59
CA ALA A 57 -1.41 21.56 6.59
C ALA A 57 -2.71 20.90 6.16
N VAL A 58 -3.25 20.05 7.03
CA VAL A 58 -4.52 19.34 6.86
C VAL A 58 -5.38 19.55 8.09
N ASP A 59 -6.65 19.93 7.91
CA ASP A 59 -7.59 20.21 9.00
C ASP A 59 -7.02 21.16 10.08
N GLY A 60 -6.25 22.17 9.65
CA GLY A 60 -5.62 23.17 10.52
C GLY A 60 -4.37 22.71 11.28
N GLY A 61 -3.92 21.49 11.09
CA GLY A 61 -2.70 20.95 11.69
C GLY A 61 -1.57 20.81 10.68
N ILE A 62 -0.36 21.25 11.04
CA ILE A 62 0.82 21.08 10.19
C ILE A 62 1.39 19.67 10.40
N CYS A 63 1.65 18.98 9.30
CA CYS A 63 2.16 17.62 9.28
C CYS A 63 3.38 17.49 8.37
N TYR A 64 4.41 16.83 8.86
CA TYR A 64 5.46 16.23 8.04
C TYR A 64 5.00 14.82 7.65
N VAL A 65 5.15 14.42 6.40
CA VAL A 65 4.56 13.19 5.86
C VAL A 65 5.64 12.32 5.22
N GLY A 66 5.47 11.01 5.35
CA GLY A 66 6.30 10.01 4.69
C GLY A 66 7.79 10.10 5.05
N ALA A 67 8.66 10.09 4.05
CA ALA A 67 10.10 10.11 4.22
C ALA A 67 10.59 11.37 4.96
N TYR A 68 9.97 12.52 4.71
CA TYR A 68 10.32 13.75 5.43
C TYR A 68 10.03 13.64 6.93
N ALA A 69 8.91 13.02 7.31
CA ALA A 69 8.59 12.80 8.73
C ALA A 69 9.67 11.94 9.42
N LEU A 70 10.10 10.84 8.77
CA LEU A 70 11.10 9.93 9.33
C LEU A 70 12.47 10.60 9.54
N THR A 71 12.86 11.53 8.67
CA THR A 71 14.16 12.22 8.73
C THR A 71 14.13 13.50 9.58
N SER A 72 12.95 14.00 9.94
CA SER A 72 12.76 15.29 10.62
C SER A 72 13.16 15.28 12.11
N GLY A 73 13.41 14.12 12.71
CA GLY A 73 13.64 13.99 14.15
C GLY A 73 12.39 14.18 15.01
N GLN A 74 11.22 14.38 14.40
CA GLN A 74 9.95 14.49 15.10
C GLN A 74 9.38 13.11 15.47
N ARG A 75 8.50 13.07 16.47
CA ARG A 75 7.81 11.84 16.84
C ARG A 75 6.78 11.48 15.77
N CYS A 76 7.07 10.45 14.98
CA CYS A 76 6.16 9.93 13.97
C CYS A 76 5.02 9.10 14.57
N ARG A 77 3.87 9.17 13.94
CA ARG A 77 2.76 8.23 14.08
C ARG A 77 2.84 7.24 12.93
N SER A 78 2.77 5.95 13.24
CA SER A 78 2.72 4.84 12.29
C SER A 78 1.60 3.89 12.65
N ILE A 79 1.15 3.09 11.70
CA ILE A 79 0.21 2.02 11.97
C ILE A 79 0.94 0.95 12.78
N ALA A 80 0.42 0.61 13.97
CA ALA A 80 1.01 -0.43 14.80
C ALA A 80 0.75 -1.82 14.18
N VAL A 81 1.70 -2.73 14.34
CA VAL A 81 1.57 -4.13 13.96
C VAL A 81 1.06 -4.91 15.18
N GLY A 82 0.23 -5.93 14.96
CA GLY A 82 -0.25 -6.79 16.04
C GLY A 82 -1.37 -6.23 16.93
N VAL A 83 -1.86 -5.04 16.63
CA VAL A 83 -3.02 -4.46 17.28
C VAL A 83 -4.14 -4.34 16.24
N ASP A 84 -5.39 -4.52 16.66
CA ASP A 84 -6.56 -4.25 15.82
C ASP A 84 -6.53 -2.79 15.35
N ASN A 85 -5.86 -2.57 14.22
CA ASN A 85 -5.79 -1.26 13.59
C ASN A 85 -6.87 -1.13 12.55
N ASP A 86 -7.90 -0.45 12.93
CA ASP A 86 -8.92 -0.02 11.99
C ASP A 86 -8.35 1.09 11.09
N LYS A 87 -7.84 0.68 9.91
CA LYS A 87 -7.38 1.62 8.86
C LYS A 87 -8.48 2.62 8.50
N VAL A 88 -9.75 2.23 8.65
CA VAL A 88 -10.91 3.07 8.36
C VAL A 88 -10.97 4.28 9.29
N SER A 89 -10.66 4.11 10.58
CA SER A 89 -10.65 5.20 11.56
C SER A 89 -9.32 5.95 11.63
N SER A 90 -8.26 5.41 11.03
CA SER A 90 -6.90 5.94 11.15
C SER A 90 -6.73 7.33 10.53
N ASP A 91 -6.18 8.27 11.33
CA ASP A 91 -5.73 9.57 10.82
C ASP A 91 -4.53 9.42 9.87
N ILE A 92 -3.74 8.35 10.03
CA ILE A 92 -2.51 8.13 9.24
C ILE A 92 -2.87 7.95 7.79
N VAL A 93 -3.78 7.02 7.50
CA VAL A 93 -4.24 6.75 6.13
C VAL A 93 -4.88 8.01 5.52
N TYR A 94 -5.68 8.72 6.29
CA TYR A 94 -6.37 9.92 5.84
C TYR A 94 -5.39 11.04 5.49
N VAL A 95 -4.50 11.41 6.43
CA VAL A 95 -3.54 12.51 6.24
C VAL A 95 -2.59 12.22 5.08
N ASN A 96 -2.03 11.00 5.03
CA ASN A 96 -1.07 10.64 3.99
C ASN A 96 -1.72 10.63 2.60
N THR A 97 -2.93 10.09 2.47
CA THR A 97 -3.66 10.10 1.19
C THR A 97 -3.90 11.52 0.68
N LEU A 98 -4.43 12.41 1.54
CA LEU A 98 -4.67 13.80 1.14
C LEU A 98 -3.37 14.53 0.81
N ALA A 99 -2.31 14.30 1.60
CA ALA A 99 -1.02 14.95 1.40
C ALA A 99 -0.36 14.54 0.06
N HIS A 100 -0.33 13.25 -0.26
CA HIS A 100 0.27 12.78 -1.50
C HIS A 100 -0.52 13.22 -2.73
N ILE A 101 -1.86 13.23 -2.68
CA ILE A 101 -2.70 13.73 -3.79
C ILE A 101 -2.49 15.24 -3.99
N ALA A 102 -2.45 16.01 -2.90
CA ALA A 102 -2.21 17.45 -2.98
C ALA A 102 -0.79 17.79 -3.47
N GLY A 103 0.22 17.07 -2.96
CA GLY A 103 1.60 17.21 -3.41
C GLY A 103 1.77 16.89 -4.89
N GLU A 104 1.15 15.82 -5.38
CA GLU A 104 1.14 15.46 -6.80
C GLU A 104 0.48 16.53 -7.66
N ALA A 105 -0.57 17.19 -7.17
CA ALA A 105 -1.21 18.30 -7.91
C ALA A 105 -0.26 19.47 -8.11
N VAL A 106 0.48 19.87 -7.08
CA VAL A 106 1.48 20.97 -7.19
C VAL A 106 2.63 20.54 -8.10
N ALA A 107 3.13 19.31 -7.95
CA ALA A 107 4.19 18.78 -8.82
C ALA A 107 3.75 18.63 -10.29
N ALA A 108 2.48 18.33 -10.55
CA ALA A 108 1.93 18.27 -11.90
C ALA A 108 1.98 19.65 -12.58
N CYS A 109 1.58 20.73 -11.88
CA CYS A 109 1.73 22.09 -12.40
C CYS A 109 3.18 22.43 -12.76
N TYR A 110 4.13 22.02 -11.90
CA TYR A 110 5.55 22.22 -12.19
C TYR A 110 6.01 21.46 -13.43
N ARG A 111 5.59 20.20 -13.58
CA ARG A 111 5.97 19.40 -14.76
C ARG A 111 5.36 19.92 -16.06
N GLU A 112 4.15 20.44 -16.01
CA GLU A 112 3.46 21.01 -17.18
C GLU A 112 4.05 22.34 -17.62
N SER A 113 4.40 23.22 -16.67
CA SER A 113 4.92 24.57 -16.97
C SER A 113 6.44 24.61 -17.11
N GLY A 114 7.17 23.67 -16.52
CA GLY A 114 8.64 23.71 -16.42
C GLY A 114 9.17 24.78 -15.45
N ALA A 115 8.28 25.46 -14.72
CA ALA A 115 8.61 26.53 -13.79
C ALA A 115 7.89 26.33 -12.44
N VAL A 116 8.49 26.85 -11.36
CA VAL A 116 7.86 26.83 -10.03
C VAL A 116 6.53 27.59 -10.09
N PRO A 117 5.39 26.94 -9.81
CA PRO A 117 4.08 27.59 -9.94
C PRO A 117 3.95 28.85 -9.08
N ASP A 118 3.06 29.75 -9.48
CA ASP A 118 2.69 30.89 -8.66
C ASP A 118 1.78 30.48 -7.51
N THR A 119 1.90 31.16 -6.36
CA THR A 119 1.16 30.85 -5.14
C THR A 119 -0.22 31.51 -5.05
N GLY A 120 -0.58 32.34 -6.05
CA GLY A 120 -1.81 33.14 -6.02
C GLY A 120 -3.09 32.35 -6.32
N ASP A 121 -2.98 31.21 -6.99
CA ASP A 121 -4.13 30.42 -7.42
C ASP A 121 -4.37 29.21 -6.54
N VAL A 122 -5.64 28.98 -6.22
CA VAL A 122 -6.08 27.75 -5.54
C VAL A 122 -6.21 26.64 -6.57
N LEU A 123 -5.47 25.55 -6.37
CA LEU A 123 -5.57 24.36 -7.20
C LEU A 123 -6.82 23.55 -6.84
N LYS A 124 -7.68 23.32 -7.82
CA LYS A 124 -8.89 22.47 -7.64
C LYS A 124 -8.65 21.12 -8.29
N VAL A 125 -8.75 20.07 -7.50
CA VAL A 125 -8.54 18.69 -7.94
C VAL A 125 -9.80 17.86 -7.65
N TYR A 126 -10.36 17.28 -8.70
CA TYR A 126 -11.46 16.32 -8.62
C TYR A 126 -10.86 14.93 -8.66
N VAL A 127 -11.28 14.06 -7.75
CA VAL A 127 -10.65 12.75 -7.54
C VAL A 127 -11.69 11.64 -7.68
N ASP A 128 -11.39 10.69 -8.54
CA ASP A 128 -11.95 9.35 -8.46
C ASP A 128 -10.92 8.45 -7.80
N MET A 129 -11.29 7.68 -6.77
CA MET A 129 -10.35 6.85 -6.04
C MET A 129 -10.83 5.41 -5.89
N ALA A 130 -9.94 4.46 -6.21
CA ALA A 130 -10.07 3.08 -5.78
C ALA A 130 -9.05 2.82 -4.66
N THR A 131 -9.47 2.16 -3.60
CA THR A 131 -8.62 1.84 -2.46
C THR A 131 -8.95 0.45 -1.92
N ALA A 132 -8.12 -0.07 -1.00
CA ALA A 132 -8.32 -1.37 -0.40
C ALA A 132 -8.32 -1.28 1.13
N ILE A 133 -9.02 -2.22 1.75
CA ILE A 133 -9.00 -2.45 3.19
C ILE A 133 -8.73 -3.94 3.47
N PRO A 134 -8.06 -4.28 4.59
CA PRO A 134 -7.72 -5.66 4.91
C PRO A 134 -8.93 -6.58 4.85
N VAL A 135 -8.72 -7.76 4.26
CA VAL A 135 -9.76 -8.77 4.08
C VAL A 135 -10.42 -9.15 5.41
N SER A 136 -9.64 -9.30 6.47
CA SER A 136 -10.10 -9.64 7.81
C SER A 136 -11.06 -8.61 8.43
N TYR A 137 -11.02 -7.36 7.94
CA TYR A 137 -11.88 -6.26 8.39
C TYR A 137 -12.92 -5.83 7.36
N TYR A 138 -12.91 -6.46 6.17
CA TYR A 138 -13.81 -6.05 5.10
C TYR A 138 -15.26 -6.41 5.40
N THR A 139 -16.10 -5.40 5.50
CA THR A 139 -17.55 -5.49 5.35
C THR A 139 -18.00 -4.37 4.40
N LYS A 140 -19.19 -4.53 3.80
CA LYS A 140 -19.75 -3.50 2.92
C LYS A 140 -19.87 -2.15 3.65
N GLU A 141 -20.35 -2.18 4.89
CA GLU A 141 -20.55 -1.00 5.73
C GLU A 141 -19.23 -0.30 6.06
N ARG A 142 -18.16 -1.05 6.36
CA ARG A 142 -16.83 -0.48 6.61
C ARG A 142 -16.22 0.11 5.35
N ALA A 143 -16.37 -0.57 4.21
CA ALA A 143 -15.91 -0.06 2.92
C ALA A 143 -16.62 1.26 2.54
N GLU A 144 -17.94 1.34 2.76
CA GLU A 144 -18.73 2.56 2.56
C GLU A 144 -18.33 3.68 3.54
N ALA A 145 -18.15 3.37 4.84
CA ALA A 145 -17.69 4.33 5.83
C ALA A 145 -16.28 4.89 5.51
N PHE A 146 -15.38 4.03 5.00
CA PHE A 146 -14.06 4.46 4.59
C PHE A 146 -14.11 5.39 3.37
N ALA A 147 -14.92 5.05 2.37
CA ALA A 147 -15.14 5.89 1.20
C ALA A 147 -15.75 7.25 1.59
N GLU A 148 -16.75 7.25 2.47
CA GLU A 148 -17.44 8.46 2.94
C GLU A 148 -16.49 9.41 3.66
N LYS A 149 -15.47 8.93 4.36
CA LYS A 149 -14.44 9.75 5.02
C LYS A 149 -13.77 10.73 4.05
N PHE A 150 -13.64 10.36 2.77
CA PHE A 150 -13.10 11.21 1.73
C PHE A 150 -14.19 12.02 0.99
N MET A 151 -15.37 11.46 0.81
CA MET A 151 -16.43 12.09 0.00
C MET A 151 -17.31 13.08 0.78
N CYS A 152 -17.33 13.01 2.13
CA CYS A 152 -18.25 13.79 2.96
C CYS A 152 -18.07 15.30 2.88
N LYS A 153 -16.92 15.79 2.44
CA LYS A 153 -16.60 17.21 2.34
C LYS A 153 -15.53 17.49 1.28
N GLN A 154 -15.41 18.74 0.87
CA GLN A 154 -14.22 19.23 0.19
C GLN A 154 -13.08 19.36 1.22
N HIS A 155 -11.88 18.83 0.87
CA HIS A 155 -10.71 18.91 1.74
C HIS A 155 -9.81 20.05 1.28
N THR A 156 -9.33 20.86 2.22
CA THR A 156 -8.34 21.89 1.97
C THR A 156 -6.99 21.42 2.50
N VAL A 157 -6.00 21.34 1.61
CA VAL A 157 -4.63 20.98 1.95
C VAL A 157 -3.72 22.11 1.53
N THR A 158 -2.93 22.65 2.46
CA THR A 158 -1.83 23.56 2.09
C THR A 158 -0.55 22.76 1.96
N VAL A 159 0.09 22.81 0.79
CA VAL A 159 1.37 22.16 0.52
C VAL A 159 2.48 23.20 0.61
N TYR A 160 3.50 22.94 1.43
CA TYR A 160 4.65 23.80 1.60
C TYR A 160 5.81 23.36 0.70
N VAL A 161 6.29 24.25 -0.15
CA VAL A 161 7.40 24.01 -1.07
C VAL A 161 8.46 25.10 -0.82
N GLY A 162 9.40 24.82 0.05
CA GLY A 162 10.23 25.87 0.62
C GLY A 162 9.35 26.90 1.36
N ALA A 163 9.62 28.17 1.19
CA ALA A 163 8.81 29.26 1.77
C ALA A 163 7.46 29.49 1.08
N LYS A 164 7.16 28.77 -0.02
CA LYS A 164 5.92 28.95 -0.78
C LYS A 164 4.81 28.04 -0.26
N GLU A 165 3.59 28.58 -0.22
CA GLU A 165 2.38 27.89 0.21
C GLU A 165 1.43 27.70 -0.97
N TYR A 166 1.01 26.44 -1.22
CA TYR A 166 0.06 26.11 -2.27
C TYR A 166 -1.22 25.55 -1.65
N VAL A 167 -2.34 26.25 -1.86
CA VAL A 167 -3.65 25.79 -1.39
C VAL A 167 -4.26 24.87 -2.43
N VAL A 168 -4.56 23.64 -2.03
CA VAL A 168 -5.18 22.63 -2.89
C VAL A 168 -6.53 22.21 -2.31
N PHE A 169 -7.58 22.35 -3.11
CA PHE A 169 -8.92 21.84 -2.81
C PHE A 169 -9.10 20.48 -3.47
N LEU A 170 -9.29 19.46 -2.65
CA LEU A 170 -9.56 18.10 -3.10
C LEU A 170 -11.05 17.81 -2.95
N GLN A 171 -11.70 17.48 -4.06
CA GLN A 171 -13.09 17.02 -4.11
C GLN A 171 -13.10 15.58 -4.61
N PHE A 172 -13.51 14.65 -3.73
CA PHE A 172 -13.66 13.25 -4.14
C PHE A 172 -15.04 13.05 -4.76
N ASP A 173 -15.06 12.82 -6.06
CA ASP A 173 -16.29 12.60 -6.83
C ASP A 173 -16.86 11.19 -6.63
N PHE A 174 -15.98 10.20 -6.49
CA PHE A 174 -16.33 8.84 -6.17
C PHE A 174 -15.15 8.09 -5.56
N VAL A 175 -15.40 7.35 -4.49
CA VAL A 175 -14.43 6.49 -3.81
C VAL A 175 -15.01 5.09 -3.69
N LYS A 176 -14.24 4.08 -4.07
CA LYS A 176 -14.59 2.68 -3.88
C LYS A 176 -13.49 1.93 -3.15
N ALA A 177 -13.83 1.39 -1.98
CA ALA A 177 -12.96 0.48 -1.25
C ALA A 177 -13.34 -0.97 -1.56
N ILE A 178 -12.32 -1.81 -1.82
CA ILE A 178 -12.45 -3.24 -2.09
C ILE A 178 -11.51 -4.03 -1.17
N PRO A 179 -11.63 -5.37 -1.03
CA PRO A 179 -10.75 -6.15 -0.16
C PRO A 179 -9.31 -6.17 -0.68
N GLU A 180 -8.32 -6.04 0.21
CA GLU A 180 -6.91 -6.32 -0.08
C GLU A 180 -6.74 -7.76 -0.60
N GLY A 181 -5.73 -8.01 -1.42
CA GLY A 181 -5.48 -9.32 -2.03
C GLY A 181 -6.35 -9.61 -3.26
N VAL A 182 -7.60 -9.11 -3.30
CA VAL A 182 -8.47 -9.27 -4.46
C VAL A 182 -8.08 -8.33 -5.59
N THR A 183 -7.52 -7.18 -5.25
CA THR A 183 -7.14 -6.13 -6.20
C THR A 183 -6.13 -6.64 -7.23
N ALA A 184 -5.17 -7.45 -6.81
CA ALA A 184 -4.15 -8.03 -7.67
C ALA A 184 -4.72 -8.87 -8.83
N ALA A 185 -5.92 -9.46 -8.69
CA ALA A 185 -6.56 -10.19 -9.78
C ALA A 185 -6.81 -9.30 -11.02
N HIS A 186 -7.10 -8.01 -10.81
CA HIS A 186 -7.24 -7.06 -11.91
C HIS A 186 -5.88 -6.79 -12.59
N ALA A 187 -4.79 -6.72 -11.84
CA ALA A 187 -3.45 -6.58 -12.42
C ALA A 187 -3.06 -7.84 -13.22
N PHE A 188 -3.32 -9.04 -12.70
CA PHE A 188 -3.05 -10.29 -13.39
C PHE A 188 -3.85 -10.45 -14.69
N MET A 189 -5.08 -9.95 -14.73
CA MET A 189 -5.89 -9.94 -15.96
C MET A 189 -5.19 -9.16 -17.09
N HIS A 190 -4.51 -8.06 -16.76
CA HIS A 190 -3.77 -7.24 -17.73
C HIS A 190 -2.34 -7.72 -17.96
N ARG A 191 -1.76 -8.45 -16.99
CA ARG A 191 -0.38 -8.95 -17.01
C ARG A 191 -0.33 -10.45 -16.66
N PRO A 192 -1.00 -11.33 -17.44
CA PRO A 192 -1.11 -12.75 -17.12
C PRO A 192 0.24 -13.48 -17.06
N ALA A 193 1.28 -12.96 -17.71
CA ALA A 193 2.63 -13.49 -17.63
C ALA A 193 3.22 -13.50 -16.20
N LEU A 194 2.68 -12.72 -15.28
CA LEU A 194 3.10 -12.73 -13.87
C LEU A 194 2.72 -14.03 -13.14
N ILE A 195 1.64 -14.69 -13.57
CA ILE A 195 1.11 -15.90 -12.90
C ILE A 195 1.13 -17.14 -13.77
N HIS A 196 1.49 -17.02 -15.05
CA HIS A 196 1.49 -18.13 -15.97
C HIS A 196 2.70 -18.07 -16.90
N GLN A 197 3.47 -19.18 -17.01
CA GLN A 197 4.68 -19.22 -17.83
C GLN A 197 4.38 -19.12 -19.34
N GLU A 198 3.19 -19.51 -19.78
CA GLU A 198 2.76 -19.29 -21.15
C GLU A 198 2.28 -17.85 -21.31
N LYS A 199 3.06 -17.08 -22.08
CA LYS A 199 2.87 -15.62 -22.29
C LYS A 199 1.51 -15.20 -22.89
N ASN A 200 0.67 -16.16 -23.29
CA ASN A 200 -0.60 -15.91 -23.99
C ASN A 200 -1.79 -16.58 -23.29
N LEU A 201 -1.93 -16.38 -21.99
CA LEU A 201 -3.17 -16.78 -21.33
C LEU A 201 -4.33 -15.98 -21.93
N SER A 202 -5.29 -16.66 -22.57
CA SER A 202 -6.45 -15.97 -23.15
C SER A 202 -7.31 -15.36 -22.03
N ALA A 203 -8.02 -14.27 -22.34
CA ALA A 203 -8.95 -13.67 -21.39
C ALA A 203 -10.04 -14.66 -20.93
N GLU A 204 -10.42 -15.61 -21.79
CA GLU A 204 -11.37 -16.68 -21.49
C GLU A 204 -10.79 -17.66 -20.46
N THR A 205 -9.55 -18.12 -20.65
CA THR A 205 -8.86 -19.01 -19.70
C THR A 205 -8.65 -18.31 -18.36
N PHE A 206 -8.26 -17.02 -18.37
CA PHE A 206 -8.10 -16.25 -17.13
C PHE A 206 -9.41 -16.18 -16.32
N ARG A 207 -10.56 -16.01 -16.96
CA ARG A 207 -11.87 -15.92 -16.29
C ARG A 207 -12.22 -17.16 -15.47
N THR A 208 -11.70 -18.32 -15.82
CA THR A 208 -11.95 -19.58 -15.11
C THR A 208 -10.85 -19.97 -14.15
N LEU A 209 -9.69 -19.28 -14.21
CA LEU A 209 -8.51 -19.58 -13.39
C LEU A 209 -8.79 -19.29 -11.92
N ARG A 210 -8.58 -20.28 -11.05
CA ARG A 210 -8.69 -20.13 -9.61
C ARG A 210 -7.32 -19.85 -9.00
N ILE A 211 -7.22 -18.67 -8.40
CA ILE A 211 -5.96 -18.16 -7.87
C ILE A 211 -6.10 -17.99 -6.35
N LEU A 212 -5.25 -18.67 -5.58
CA LEU A 212 -5.00 -18.28 -4.21
C LEU A 212 -3.98 -17.16 -4.19
N HIS A 213 -4.36 -16.02 -3.68
CA HIS A 213 -3.48 -14.90 -3.44
C HIS A 213 -2.83 -15.05 -2.06
N ILE A 214 -1.52 -14.82 -1.96
CA ILE A 214 -0.79 -14.66 -0.70
C ILE A 214 -0.14 -13.27 -0.76
N ALA A 215 -0.91 -12.28 -0.33
CA ALA A 215 -0.48 -10.89 -0.28
C ALA A 215 0.22 -10.62 1.05
N ILE A 216 1.55 -10.60 1.06
CA ILE A 216 2.35 -10.45 2.27
C ILE A 216 2.71 -8.98 2.47
N GLY A 217 2.11 -8.39 3.50
CA GLY A 217 2.42 -7.04 3.95
C GLY A 217 3.43 -7.01 5.12
N GLU A 218 3.52 -5.86 5.77
CA GLU A 218 4.30 -5.72 7.00
C GLU A 218 3.52 -6.24 8.21
N GLY A 219 2.22 -5.94 8.31
CA GLY A 219 1.38 -6.27 9.47
C GLY A 219 0.44 -7.45 9.27
N THR A 220 0.07 -7.74 8.04
CA THR A 220 -0.91 -8.80 7.71
C THR A 220 -0.46 -9.59 6.48
N THR A 221 -1.00 -10.78 6.36
CA THR A 221 -0.96 -11.56 5.12
C THR A 221 -2.38 -11.98 4.76
N GLU A 222 -2.80 -11.65 3.55
CA GLU A 222 -4.14 -11.91 3.06
C GLU A 222 -4.16 -13.13 2.12
N PHE A 223 -5.21 -13.96 2.24
CA PHE A 223 -5.33 -15.24 1.51
C PHE A 223 -6.67 -15.37 0.77
N PRO A 224 -7.12 -14.40 -0.02
CA PRO A 224 -8.34 -14.57 -0.79
C PRO A 224 -8.16 -15.56 -1.94
N ILE A 225 -9.24 -16.24 -2.32
CA ILE A 225 -9.31 -17.00 -3.57
C ILE A 225 -10.19 -16.25 -4.56
N THR A 226 -9.67 -16.04 -5.77
CA THR A 226 -10.44 -15.49 -6.88
C THR A 226 -10.67 -16.53 -7.98
N THR A 227 -11.73 -16.34 -8.76
CA THR A 227 -11.92 -17.00 -10.05
C THR A 227 -11.95 -15.89 -11.10
N GLY A 228 -10.89 -15.80 -11.90
CA GLY A 228 -10.61 -14.59 -12.66
C GLY A 228 -10.51 -13.38 -11.71
N ILE A 229 -11.30 -12.34 -11.95
CA ILE A 229 -11.38 -11.15 -11.08
C ILE A 229 -12.48 -11.24 -9.99
N SER A 230 -13.25 -12.34 -9.98
CA SER A 230 -14.34 -12.52 -9.02
C SER A 230 -13.83 -13.23 -7.77
N PHE A 231 -14.16 -12.73 -6.60
CA PHE A 231 -13.83 -13.38 -5.33
C PHE A 231 -15.08 -14.00 -4.69
N LYS A 232 -14.86 -15.02 -3.85
CA LYS A 232 -15.91 -15.64 -3.05
C LYS A 232 -15.71 -15.25 -1.58
N PRO A 233 -16.68 -14.59 -0.94
CA PRO A 233 -16.55 -14.17 0.46
C PRO A 233 -16.20 -15.31 1.44
N ASP A 234 -16.67 -16.52 1.18
CA ASP A 234 -16.43 -17.71 2.02
C ASP A 234 -14.94 -18.14 2.07
N PHE A 235 -14.13 -17.70 1.11
CA PHE A 235 -12.69 -17.99 1.01
C PHE A 235 -11.81 -16.77 1.29
N ILE A 236 -12.36 -15.78 1.97
CA ILE A 236 -11.62 -14.61 2.39
C ILE A 236 -11.05 -14.88 3.78
N THR A 237 -9.74 -14.92 3.88
CA THR A 237 -9.00 -15.12 5.14
C THR A 237 -7.78 -14.22 5.15
N GLY A 238 -7.49 -13.62 6.28
CA GLY A 238 -6.26 -12.87 6.54
C GLY A 238 -5.69 -13.28 7.90
N THR A 239 -4.39 -13.09 8.08
CA THR A 239 -3.69 -13.32 9.34
C THR A 239 -2.91 -12.08 9.73
N HIS A 240 -2.63 -11.95 11.02
CA HIS A 240 -1.75 -10.90 11.56
C HIS A 240 -0.26 -11.30 11.45
N ASN A 241 0.13 -11.99 10.38
CA ASN A 241 1.50 -12.41 10.11
C ASN A 241 2.10 -11.56 9.00
N GLY A 242 3.33 -11.12 9.21
CA GLY A 242 4.05 -10.32 8.24
C GLY A 242 5.44 -9.93 8.78
N ASN A 243 6.26 -9.31 7.95
CA ASN A 243 7.64 -8.97 8.31
C ASN A 243 7.74 -8.07 9.55
N GLY A 244 6.76 -7.22 9.79
CA GLY A 244 6.75 -6.31 10.93
C GLY A 244 6.66 -7.05 12.26
N HIS A 245 5.96 -8.18 12.32
CA HIS A 245 5.90 -9.02 13.53
C HIS A 245 7.26 -9.65 13.83
N ALA A 246 7.96 -10.16 12.81
CA ALA A 246 9.32 -10.67 12.96
C ALA A 246 10.27 -9.57 13.48
N ILE A 247 10.13 -8.34 12.98
CA ILE A 247 10.91 -7.19 13.44
C ILE A 247 10.59 -6.86 14.91
N GLU A 248 9.31 -6.73 15.27
CA GLU A 248 8.90 -6.36 16.63
C GLU A 248 9.41 -7.38 17.68
N ARG A 249 9.44 -8.67 17.35
CA ARG A 249 9.98 -9.71 18.24
C ARG A 249 11.45 -9.50 18.60
N VAL A 250 12.25 -8.95 17.68
CA VAL A 250 13.72 -8.84 17.84
C VAL A 250 14.20 -7.43 18.14
N LEU A 251 13.37 -6.41 17.89
CA LEU A 251 13.75 -5.01 17.92
C LEU A 251 14.32 -4.57 19.28
N GLU A 252 13.68 -4.95 20.38
CA GLU A 252 14.12 -4.54 21.71
C GLU A 252 15.45 -5.21 22.12
N ALA A 253 15.65 -6.49 21.77
CA ALA A 253 16.92 -7.16 21.99
C ALA A 253 18.04 -6.49 21.17
N PHE A 254 17.76 -6.22 19.89
CA PHE A 254 18.70 -5.52 19.01
C PHE A 254 19.07 -4.14 19.52
N LYS A 255 18.08 -3.33 19.95
CA LYS A 255 18.30 -2.02 20.57
C LYS A 255 19.25 -2.09 21.74
N LYS A 256 19.02 -3.06 22.63
CA LYS A 256 19.82 -3.25 23.84
C LYS A 256 21.27 -3.62 23.51
N ASP A 257 21.46 -4.58 22.63
CA ASP A 257 22.78 -5.15 22.35
C ASP A 257 23.67 -4.19 21.54
N PHE A 258 23.07 -3.34 20.71
CA PHE A 258 23.79 -2.33 19.93
C PHE A 258 23.73 -0.90 20.50
N GLY A 259 23.08 -0.69 21.65
CA GLY A 259 22.97 0.62 22.28
C GLY A 259 22.10 1.63 21.50
N LEU A 260 21.19 1.15 20.65
CA LEU A 260 20.40 1.94 19.72
C LEU A 260 19.02 2.30 20.30
N ARG A 261 18.98 3.22 21.28
CA ARG A 261 17.77 3.51 22.08
C ARG A 261 16.58 4.06 21.29
N SER A 262 16.83 4.70 20.15
CA SER A 262 15.81 5.49 19.44
C SER A 262 15.39 4.91 18.09
N ILE A 263 15.89 3.75 17.67
CA ILE A 263 15.52 3.18 16.39
C ILE A 263 14.07 2.67 16.39
N THR A 264 13.42 2.88 15.29
CA THR A 264 12.06 2.43 15.01
C THR A 264 12.04 1.11 14.24
N ARG A 265 10.85 0.51 14.08
CA ARG A 265 10.63 -0.64 13.19
C ARG A 265 11.06 -0.32 11.75
N GLN A 266 10.77 0.89 11.28
CA GLN A 266 11.15 1.35 9.94
C GLN A 266 12.68 1.45 9.78
N ASP A 267 13.39 1.91 10.83
CA ASP A 267 14.87 1.93 10.82
C ASP A 267 15.43 0.51 10.74
N PHE A 268 14.88 -0.42 11.52
CA PHE A 268 15.31 -1.82 11.49
C PHE A 268 15.00 -2.46 10.12
N SER A 269 13.81 -2.22 9.55
CA SER A 269 13.45 -2.67 8.20
C SER A 269 14.45 -2.17 7.16
N ARG A 270 14.88 -0.90 7.25
CA ARG A 270 15.93 -0.36 6.39
C ARG A 270 17.26 -1.10 6.57
N TYR A 271 17.67 -1.41 7.81
CA TYR A 271 18.90 -2.17 8.05
C TYR A 271 18.88 -3.55 7.41
N VAL A 272 17.75 -4.22 7.44
CA VAL A 272 17.55 -5.52 6.78
C VAL A 272 17.58 -5.42 5.27
N ARG A 273 16.98 -4.36 4.68
CA ARG A 273 16.88 -4.19 3.22
C ARG A 273 18.14 -3.63 2.56
N ASP A 274 18.88 -2.79 3.25
CA ASP A 274 20.09 -2.14 2.72
C ASP A 274 21.34 -2.94 3.07
N VAL A 275 21.77 -3.77 2.13
CA VAL A 275 22.97 -4.62 2.28
C VAL A 275 24.25 -3.83 2.54
N SER A 276 24.29 -2.53 2.22
CA SER A 276 25.42 -1.65 2.48
C SER A 276 25.40 -1.04 3.89
N HIS A 277 24.29 -1.18 4.60
CA HIS A 277 24.13 -0.59 5.92
C HIS A 277 25.00 -1.28 6.96
N LYS A 278 25.71 -0.51 7.79
CA LYS A 278 26.65 -1.04 8.81
C LYS A 278 26.05 -2.05 9.80
N TYR A 279 24.75 -2.06 9.98
CA TYR A 279 24.03 -3.00 10.85
C TYR A 279 23.32 -4.13 10.06
N HIS A 280 23.50 -4.23 8.75
CA HIS A 280 22.78 -5.22 7.92
C HIS A 280 22.97 -6.66 8.43
N ASP A 281 24.22 -7.13 8.54
CA ASP A 281 24.51 -8.51 8.94
C ASP A 281 24.00 -8.82 10.34
N ALA A 282 24.17 -7.85 11.26
CA ALA A 282 23.66 -7.99 12.62
C ALA A 282 22.12 -8.05 12.63
N ALA A 283 21.45 -7.14 11.91
CA ALA A 283 19.99 -7.13 11.80
C ALA A 283 19.46 -8.45 11.20
N MET A 284 20.09 -8.96 10.14
CA MET A 284 19.74 -10.25 9.54
C MET A 284 19.90 -11.41 10.50
N THR A 285 20.96 -11.41 11.34
CA THR A 285 21.17 -12.48 12.33
C THR A 285 20.03 -12.56 13.34
N TYR A 286 19.48 -11.40 13.78
CA TYR A 286 18.34 -11.36 14.67
C TYR A 286 17.02 -11.67 13.96
N PHE A 287 16.88 -11.17 12.73
CA PHE A 287 15.63 -11.18 11.98
C PHE A 287 15.28 -12.56 11.42
N MET A 288 16.27 -13.29 10.87
CA MET A 288 16.01 -14.53 10.14
C MET A 288 15.27 -15.61 10.96
N PRO A 289 15.64 -15.92 12.22
CA PRO A 289 14.87 -16.91 12.99
C PRO A 289 13.40 -16.51 13.20
N ALA A 290 13.14 -15.22 13.48
CA ALA A 290 11.77 -14.73 13.65
C ALA A 290 10.99 -14.73 12.33
N LEU A 291 11.66 -14.49 11.21
CA LEU A 291 11.07 -14.56 9.88
C LEU A 291 10.70 -15.98 9.47
N GLU A 292 11.51 -16.97 9.86
CA GLU A 292 11.23 -18.39 9.62
C GLU A 292 9.98 -18.85 10.35
N ASP A 293 9.75 -18.36 11.57
CA ASP A 293 8.51 -18.62 12.33
C ASP A 293 7.28 -18.04 11.61
N GLU A 294 7.36 -16.79 11.16
CA GLU A 294 6.28 -16.16 10.38
C GLU A 294 6.00 -16.91 9.07
N ALA A 295 7.06 -17.36 8.38
CA ALA A 295 6.93 -18.14 7.15
C ALA A 295 6.21 -19.47 7.37
N GLU A 296 6.45 -20.16 8.51
CA GLU A 296 5.76 -21.40 8.87
C GLU A 296 4.26 -21.16 9.08
N GLU A 297 3.91 -20.08 9.76
CA GLU A 297 2.50 -19.73 9.98
C GLU A 297 1.79 -19.36 8.66
N ILE A 298 2.45 -18.62 7.78
CA ILE A 298 1.93 -18.30 6.44
C ILE A 298 1.73 -19.57 5.61
N LEU A 299 2.71 -20.48 5.61
CA LEU A 299 2.60 -21.77 4.91
C LEU A 299 1.43 -22.59 5.45
N THR A 300 1.33 -22.73 6.77
CA THR A 300 0.25 -23.46 7.43
C THR A 300 -1.13 -22.90 7.04
N MET A 301 -1.27 -21.57 7.01
CA MET A 301 -2.52 -20.94 6.60
C MET A 301 -2.83 -21.19 5.13
N ALA A 302 -1.83 -21.09 4.24
CA ALA A 302 -2.00 -21.38 2.82
C ALA A 302 -2.49 -22.83 2.60
N GLU A 303 -1.89 -23.81 3.30
CA GLU A 303 -2.31 -25.23 3.26
C GLU A 303 -3.76 -25.40 3.73
N GLN A 304 -4.16 -24.73 4.81
CA GLN A 304 -5.53 -24.76 5.32
C GLN A 304 -6.54 -24.16 4.33
N VAL A 305 -6.21 -23.02 3.71
CA VAL A 305 -7.08 -22.35 2.73
C VAL A 305 -7.27 -23.25 1.49
N ILE A 306 -6.19 -23.83 0.98
CA ILE A 306 -6.23 -24.75 -0.17
C ILE A 306 -7.06 -26.01 0.18
N SER A 307 -6.89 -26.57 1.38
CA SER A 307 -7.66 -27.73 1.83
C SER A 307 -9.17 -27.40 1.94
N ARG A 308 -9.53 -26.25 2.50
CA ARG A 308 -10.93 -25.78 2.54
C ARG A 308 -11.54 -25.60 1.15
N ALA A 309 -10.72 -25.25 0.17
CA ALA A 309 -11.12 -25.17 -1.24
C ALA A 309 -11.14 -26.52 -1.97
N ASN A 310 -11.03 -27.64 -1.24
CA ASN A 310 -10.93 -29.01 -1.76
C ASN A 310 -9.78 -29.20 -2.76
N ASN A 311 -8.66 -28.50 -2.57
CA ASN A 311 -7.51 -28.42 -3.47
C ASN A 311 -7.86 -27.92 -4.90
N ASP A 312 -9.00 -27.27 -5.06
CA ASP A 312 -9.45 -26.71 -6.34
C ASP A 312 -8.90 -25.29 -6.51
N VAL A 313 -7.59 -25.21 -6.67
CA VAL A 313 -6.79 -23.99 -6.92
C VAL A 313 -5.81 -24.31 -8.03
N ASP A 314 -5.74 -23.45 -9.05
CA ASP A 314 -4.85 -23.64 -10.20
C ASP A 314 -3.46 -23.02 -9.94
N VAL A 315 -3.44 -21.86 -9.29
CA VAL A 315 -2.23 -21.06 -9.07
C VAL A 315 -2.22 -20.51 -7.65
N VAL A 316 -1.08 -20.58 -7.00
CA VAL A 316 -0.74 -19.78 -5.80
C VAL A 316 0.12 -18.60 -6.26
N ALA A 317 -0.35 -17.38 -6.05
CA ALA A 317 0.37 -16.16 -6.39
C ALA A 317 0.85 -15.45 -5.12
N VAL A 318 2.18 -15.25 -4.97
CA VAL A 318 2.80 -14.62 -3.79
C VAL A 318 3.38 -13.27 -4.18
N TYR A 319 2.97 -12.21 -3.48
CA TYR A 319 3.36 -10.84 -3.74
C TYR A 319 3.21 -9.93 -2.50
N GLY A 320 3.38 -8.63 -2.67
CA GLY A 320 3.39 -7.61 -1.63
C GLY A 320 4.81 -7.30 -1.15
N GLY A 321 5.00 -6.13 -0.53
CA GLY A 321 6.32 -5.67 -0.07
C GLY A 321 6.98 -6.62 0.94
N GLY A 322 6.18 -7.35 1.72
CA GLY A 322 6.64 -8.37 2.66
C GLY A 322 7.18 -9.62 1.98
N SER A 323 6.67 -9.99 0.80
CA SER A 323 7.08 -11.20 0.09
C SER A 323 8.56 -11.20 -0.28
N ILE A 324 9.15 -10.02 -0.49
CA ILE A 324 10.56 -9.87 -0.89
C ILE A 324 11.48 -10.40 0.20
N LEU A 325 11.28 -9.98 1.45
CA LEU A 325 12.06 -10.45 2.59
C LEU A 325 11.70 -11.88 2.97
N MET A 326 10.41 -12.25 2.84
CA MET A 326 9.90 -13.58 3.19
C MET A 326 10.38 -14.68 2.24
N ARG A 327 10.82 -14.33 1.04
CA ARG A 327 11.17 -15.28 -0.03
C ARG A 327 12.13 -16.37 0.43
N GLN A 328 13.23 -16.00 1.10
CA GLN A 328 14.25 -16.94 1.54
C GLN A 328 13.69 -18.01 2.50
N ALA A 329 12.76 -17.64 3.36
CA ALA A 329 12.15 -18.54 4.33
C ALA A 329 10.97 -19.36 3.78
N LEU A 330 10.21 -18.79 2.82
CA LEU A 330 8.91 -19.32 2.40
C LEU A 330 8.94 -20.03 1.03
N GLU A 331 9.61 -19.46 0.01
CA GLU A 331 9.43 -19.88 -1.40
C GLU A 331 9.68 -21.37 -1.61
N LYS A 332 10.82 -21.90 -1.11
CA LYS A 332 11.18 -23.31 -1.29
C LYS A 332 10.19 -24.27 -0.66
N ARG A 333 9.66 -23.91 0.53
CA ARG A 333 8.67 -24.71 1.26
C ARG A 333 7.34 -24.72 0.53
N LEU A 334 6.91 -23.55 0.08
CA LEU A 334 5.66 -23.38 -0.66
C LEU A 334 5.72 -24.08 -2.02
N ALA A 335 6.86 -24.00 -2.73
CA ALA A 335 7.08 -24.72 -3.98
C ALA A 335 7.00 -26.25 -3.80
N ALA A 336 7.56 -26.77 -2.71
CA ALA A 336 7.46 -28.20 -2.40
C ALA A 336 6.01 -28.64 -2.11
N PHE A 337 5.24 -27.81 -1.40
CA PHE A 337 3.82 -28.07 -1.16
C PHE A 337 3.01 -27.98 -2.47
N CYS A 338 3.13 -26.91 -3.24
CA CYS A 338 2.42 -26.71 -4.51
C CYS A 338 2.74 -27.85 -5.52
N GLY A 339 3.99 -28.30 -5.57
CA GLY A 339 4.39 -29.41 -6.42
C GLY A 339 3.69 -30.75 -6.06
N ARG A 340 3.54 -31.04 -4.74
CA ARG A 340 2.77 -32.22 -4.29
C ARG A 340 1.27 -32.08 -4.60
N ALA A 341 0.72 -30.89 -4.45
CA ALA A 341 -0.68 -30.58 -4.71
C ALA A 341 -1.00 -30.41 -6.20
N LYS A 342 0.01 -30.40 -7.08
CA LYS A 342 -0.11 -30.12 -8.53
C LYS A 342 -0.69 -28.72 -8.82
N ILE A 343 -0.37 -27.76 -7.99
CA ILE A 343 -0.75 -26.35 -8.12
C ILE A 343 0.46 -25.58 -8.65
N ALA A 344 0.26 -24.67 -9.58
CA ALA A 344 1.32 -23.78 -10.04
C ALA A 344 1.69 -22.75 -8.95
N LEU A 345 2.97 -22.44 -8.79
CA LEU A 345 3.43 -21.36 -7.92
C LEU A 345 3.95 -20.20 -8.76
N ALA A 346 3.40 -19.03 -8.53
CA ALA A 346 3.87 -17.75 -9.06
C ALA A 346 4.34 -16.87 -7.89
N TYR A 347 5.62 -16.92 -7.60
CA TYR A 347 6.26 -16.01 -6.66
C TYR A 347 6.79 -14.82 -7.44
N ILE A 348 6.25 -13.60 -7.24
CA ILE A 348 6.59 -12.43 -8.06
C ILE A 348 8.04 -12.03 -7.81
N ASP A 349 8.87 -12.09 -8.87
CA ASP A 349 10.32 -11.94 -8.78
C ASP A 349 10.78 -10.49 -8.72
N ASP A 350 10.20 -9.62 -9.54
CA ASP A 350 10.57 -8.21 -9.56
C ASP A 350 10.03 -7.50 -8.32
N PRO A 351 10.89 -6.88 -7.50
CA PRO A 351 10.47 -6.19 -6.29
C PRO A 351 9.46 -5.06 -6.53
N ASN A 352 9.60 -4.33 -7.65
CA ASN A 352 8.66 -3.25 -7.97
C ASN A 352 7.29 -3.82 -8.35
N ASP A 353 7.27 -4.92 -9.11
CA ASP A 353 6.01 -5.60 -9.43
C ASP A 353 5.37 -6.17 -8.16
N ALA A 354 6.15 -6.78 -7.27
CA ALA A 354 5.63 -7.33 -6.03
C ALA A 354 5.01 -6.24 -5.13
N VAL A 355 5.65 -5.08 -5.00
CA VAL A 355 5.18 -3.95 -4.18
C VAL A 355 3.94 -3.30 -4.78
N PHE A 356 3.97 -2.97 -6.08
CA PHE A 356 2.91 -2.19 -6.71
C PHE A 356 1.73 -3.01 -7.22
N LEU A 357 1.72 -4.34 -7.08
CA LEU A 357 0.71 -5.20 -7.71
C LEU A 357 -0.72 -4.85 -7.26
N GLU A 358 -0.93 -4.59 -5.98
CA GLU A 358 -2.22 -4.18 -5.42
C GLU A 358 -2.65 -2.81 -5.98
N ALA A 359 -1.76 -1.83 -5.94
CA ALA A 359 -2.03 -0.49 -6.47
C ALA A 359 -2.27 -0.50 -7.99
N GLU A 360 -1.56 -1.36 -8.75
CA GLU A 360 -1.82 -1.55 -10.18
C GLU A 360 -3.16 -2.22 -10.44
N GLY A 361 -3.54 -3.19 -9.61
CA GLY A 361 -4.86 -3.80 -9.67
C GLY A 361 -5.98 -2.78 -9.41
N LEU A 362 -5.80 -1.92 -8.42
CA LEU A 362 -6.71 -0.79 -8.16
C LEU A 362 -6.75 0.19 -9.33
N ASN A 363 -5.59 0.46 -9.97
CA ASN A 363 -5.53 1.34 -11.15
C ASN A 363 -6.23 0.72 -12.37
N ALA A 364 -6.10 -0.60 -12.55
CA ALA A 364 -6.85 -1.32 -13.57
C ALA A 364 -8.37 -1.31 -13.28
N PHE A 365 -8.75 -1.49 -12.02
CA PHE A 365 -10.14 -1.43 -11.60
C PHE A 365 -10.75 -0.05 -11.80
N ILE A 366 -10.09 1.05 -11.38
CA ILE A 366 -10.62 2.41 -11.54
C ILE A 366 -10.82 2.80 -13.01
N SER A 367 -10.02 2.21 -13.89
CA SER A 367 -10.12 2.40 -15.35
C SER A 367 -11.14 1.49 -16.02
N SER A 368 -11.79 0.59 -15.28
CA SER A 368 -12.70 -0.43 -15.83
C SER A 368 -14.12 0.10 -16.02
N PRO A 369 -14.90 -0.50 -16.95
CA PRO A 369 -16.32 -0.20 -17.09
C PRO A 369 -17.12 -0.47 -15.80
N LEU A 370 -16.67 -1.43 -14.97
CA LEU A 370 -17.31 -1.75 -13.70
C LEU A 370 -17.25 -0.57 -12.73
N PHE A 371 -16.10 0.08 -12.62
CA PHE A 371 -15.94 1.26 -11.74
C PHE A 371 -16.87 2.40 -12.20
N GLN A 372 -16.94 2.65 -13.50
CA GLN A 372 -17.82 3.69 -14.05
C GLN A 372 -19.31 3.38 -13.79
N LEU A 373 -19.71 2.12 -13.96
CA LEU A 373 -21.08 1.68 -13.63
C LEU A 373 -21.40 1.90 -12.14
N LEU A 374 -20.46 1.58 -11.23
CA LEU A 374 -20.65 1.78 -9.80
C LEU A 374 -20.75 3.28 -9.46
N LYS A 375 -19.93 4.11 -10.10
CA LYS A 375 -19.99 5.57 -9.96
C LYS A 375 -21.34 6.15 -10.42
N GLU A 376 -21.85 5.69 -11.56
CA GLU A 376 -23.15 6.12 -12.09
C GLU A 376 -24.30 5.71 -11.16
N LYS A 377 -24.30 4.47 -10.65
CA LYS A 377 -25.29 3.99 -9.68
C LYS A 377 -25.26 4.80 -8.38
N ALA A 378 -24.07 5.12 -7.87
CA ALA A 378 -23.94 5.95 -6.69
C ALA A 378 -24.54 7.37 -6.91
N ARG A 379 -24.36 7.96 -8.10
CA ARG A 379 -24.92 9.26 -8.47
C ARG A 379 -26.45 9.22 -8.65
N SER A 380 -27.02 8.12 -9.14
CA SER A 380 -28.45 7.95 -9.32
C SER A 380 -29.23 7.63 -8.02
N GLY A 381 -28.50 7.35 -6.91
CA GLY A 381 -29.12 6.96 -5.64
C GLY A 381 -29.65 5.51 -5.63
N GLU A 382 -29.36 4.72 -6.63
CA GLU A 382 -29.67 3.28 -6.66
C GLU A 382 -28.78 2.54 -5.67
N LYS A 383 -29.40 2.00 -4.59
CA LYS A 383 -28.67 1.12 -3.63
C LYS A 383 -28.29 -0.17 -4.36
N GLY A 384 -26.99 -0.38 -4.54
CA GLY A 384 -26.40 -1.60 -5.09
C GLY A 384 -26.24 -2.71 -4.05
#